data_39cd1fb5a0625d86919199c8fcadd90e
#
_entry.id   39cd1fb5a0625d86919199c8fcadd90e
#
_cell.length_a   1.000
_cell.length_b   1.000
_cell.length_c   1.000
_cell.angle_alpha   90.00
_cell.angle_beta   90.00
_cell.angle_gamma   90.00
#
_symmetry.space_group_name_H-M   'P 1'
#
loop_
_entity.id
_entity.type
_entity.pdbx_description
1 polymer ?
#
loop_
_entity_poly.entity_id
_entity_poly.type
_entity_poly.pdbx_seq_one_letter_code
_entity_poly.pdbx_strand_id
1 'polypeptide(L)'
;CIQSPGPVFFRQKRGGKGGAPFTILKFRSMKHRASGVADELQAMRNDDRTYAFGRFIRKFSIDEFPQFINVLLGDMSLVGPRPYMIEHDKLLGKDFRAYRVRQFVKPGVTGPAQCAGLRGEVVSPDLLHARNEMDFHYVGNWSLLLDMEIVLKTAIQVIIPPQSAY
;
A
#
# COMPACT_ATOMS: atom_id res chain seq x y z
N CYS A 1 -9.05 4.62 20.26
CA CYS A 1 -8.08 5.73 20.29
C CYS A 1 -7.54 6.05 21.69
N ILE A 2 -7.47 5.05 22.59
CA ILE A 2 -7.00 5.22 23.98
C ILE A 2 -5.52 5.69 24.01
N GLN A 3 -4.66 5.13 23.16
CA GLN A 3 -3.23 5.47 23.14
C GLN A 3 -2.88 6.72 22.31
N SER A 4 -3.80 7.21 21.48
CA SER A 4 -3.59 8.40 20.66
C SER A 4 -4.92 9.03 20.30
N PRO A 5 -5.28 10.18 20.93
CA PRO A 5 -6.50 10.93 20.62
C PRO A 5 -6.58 11.28 19.12
N GLY A 6 -7.80 11.38 18.58
CA GLY A 6 -8.04 11.76 17.18
C GLY A 6 -8.84 10.71 16.38
N PRO A 7 -8.97 10.87 15.05
CA PRO A 7 -9.83 10.04 14.22
C PRO A 7 -9.38 8.57 14.20
N VAL A 8 -10.34 7.65 14.06
CA VAL A 8 -10.08 6.22 13.94
C VAL A 8 -9.45 5.89 12.59
N PHE A 9 -9.96 6.52 11.53
CA PHE A 9 -9.49 6.30 10.17
C PHE A 9 -8.43 7.31 9.76
N PHE A 10 -7.37 6.80 9.17
CA PHE A 10 -6.41 7.57 8.38
C PHE A 10 -6.91 7.63 6.94
N ARG A 11 -6.84 8.81 6.34
CA ARG A 11 -7.25 9.08 4.96
C ARG A 11 -6.14 9.78 4.21
N GLN A 12 -5.80 9.29 3.01
CA GLN A 12 -4.75 9.91 2.19
C GLN A 12 -5.09 9.78 0.71
N LYS A 13 -4.74 10.80 -0.08
CA LYS A 13 -4.88 10.74 -1.54
C LYS A 13 -3.83 9.83 -2.15
N ARG A 14 -4.26 8.96 -3.08
CA ARG A 14 -3.42 8.02 -3.82
C ARG A 14 -3.79 8.03 -5.30
N GLY A 15 -2.83 7.64 -6.14
CA GLY A 15 -3.08 7.38 -7.56
C GLY A 15 -3.86 6.07 -7.75
N GLY A 16 -4.93 6.12 -8.52
CA GLY A 16 -5.75 4.98 -8.90
C GLY A 16 -5.62 4.63 -10.38
N LYS A 17 -6.61 3.90 -10.91
CA LYS A 17 -6.67 3.55 -12.33
C LYS A 17 -6.69 4.79 -13.22
N GLY A 18 -5.87 4.79 -14.27
CA GLY A 18 -5.70 5.95 -15.17
C GLY A 18 -5.04 7.16 -14.52
N GLY A 19 -4.44 7.01 -13.32
CA GLY A 19 -3.87 8.12 -12.55
C GLY A 19 -4.93 8.97 -11.80
N ALA A 20 -6.21 8.58 -11.85
CA ALA A 20 -7.27 9.28 -11.13
C ALA A 20 -7.05 9.22 -9.61
N PRO A 21 -7.11 10.37 -8.90
CA PRO A 21 -6.89 10.36 -7.47
C PRO A 21 -8.09 9.76 -6.72
N PHE A 22 -7.82 8.89 -5.74
CA PHE A 22 -8.83 8.40 -4.80
C PHE A 22 -8.34 8.56 -3.36
N THR A 23 -9.22 8.37 -2.38
CA THR A 23 -8.87 8.45 -0.95
C THR A 23 -8.76 7.04 -0.38
N ILE A 24 -7.53 6.59 -0.08
CA ILE A 24 -7.32 5.33 0.61
C ILE A 24 -7.73 5.43 2.08
N LEU A 25 -8.36 4.38 2.59
CA LEU A 25 -8.80 4.25 3.98
C LEU A 25 -7.91 3.24 4.72
N LYS A 26 -7.44 3.60 5.92
CA LYS A 26 -6.72 2.71 6.82
C LYS A 26 -7.15 2.95 8.27
N PHE A 27 -6.94 2.00 9.16
CA PHE A 27 -6.94 2.31 10.57
C PHE A 27 -5.70 3.13 10.91
N ARG A 28 -5.90 4.18 11.72
CA ARG A 28 -4.80 5.02 12.15
C ARG A 28 -3.89 4.23 13.11
N SER A 29 -2.65 4.05 12.72
CA SER A 29 -1.59 3.34 13.47
C SER A 29 -0.50 4.26 13.99
N MET A 30 -0.57 5.56 13.67
CA MET A 30 0.40 6.58 14.05
C MET A 30 -0.27 7.72 14.82
N LYS A 31 0.52 8.44 15.63
CA LYS A 31 0.07 9.63 16.36
C LYS A 31 -0.41 10.68 15.38
N HIS A 32 -1.58 11.25 15.66
CA HIS A 32 -2.11 12.36 14.88
C HIS A 32 -1.32 13.64 15.17
N ARG A 33 -0.86 14.33 14.14
CA ARG A 33 -0.29 15.67 14.24
C ARG A 33 -1.22 16.65 13.53
N ALA A 34 -1.52 17.75 14.18
CA ALA A 34 -2.43 18.77 13.65
C ALA A 34 -1.89 19.52 12.42
N SER A 35 -0.59 19.45 12.15
CA SER A 35 0.04 20.04 10.95
C SER A 35 0.08 19.01 9.84
N GLY A 36 -0.68 19.21 8.76
CA GLY A 36 -0.85 18.29 7.62
C GLY A 36 0.44 17.81 6.93
N VAL A 37 1.58 18.43 7.19
CA VAL A 37 2.89 18.07 6.62
C VAL A 37 3.36 16.66 7.03
N ALA A 38 2.95 16.16 8.19
CA ALA A 38 3.40 14.84 8.67
C ALA A 38 2.72 13.66 7.96
N ASP A 39 1.56 13.88 7.34
CA ASP A 39 0.81 12.85 6.62
C ASP A 39 1.37 12.61 5.19
N GLU A 40 2.20 13.50 4.70
CA GLU A 40 2.87 13.41 3.39
C GLU A 40 4.19 12.62 3.45
N LEU A 41 4.73 12.39 4.65
CA LEU A 41 5.96 11.64 4.81
C LEU A 41 5.70 10.13 4.78
N GLN A 42 6.45 9.42 3.94
CA GLN A 42 6.44 7.97 3.92
C GLN A 42 6.83 7.42 5.30
N ALA A 43 6.10 6.40 5.76
CA ALA A 43 6.40 5.73 7.02
C ALA A 43 7.73 4.98 6.91
N MET A 44 8.63 5.20 7.87
CA MET A 44 9.93 4.53 7.96
C MET A 44 9.86 3.29 8.85
N ARG A 45 10.91 2.47 8.77
CA ARG A 45 11.11 1.37 9.72
C ARG A 45 11.41 1.96 11.11
N ASN A 46 10.72 1.49 12.14
CA ASN A 46 10.81 2.00 13.53
C ASN A 46 10.42 3.48 13.69
N ASP A 47 9.42 3.92 12.94
CA ASP A 47 8.92 5.28 12.98
C ASP A 47 8.36 5.65 14.36
N ASP A 48 8.93 6.66 15.02
CA ASP A 48 8.56 7.13 16.38
C ASP A 48 7.10 7.63 16.48
N ARG A 49 6.50 7.93 15.34
CA ARG A 49 5.08 8.30 15.28
C ARG A 49 4.16 7.11 15.61
N THR A 50 4.68 5.87 15.52
CA THR A 50 3.88 4.66 15.71
C THR A 50 3.71 4.35 17.20
N TYR A 51 2.48 4.26 17.69
CA TYR A 51 2.20 3.84 19.08
C TYR A 51 2.15 2.30 19.20
N ALA A 52 2.20 1.76 20.43
CA ALA A 52 2.36 0.32 20.66
C ALA A 52 1.29 -0.54 19.95
N PHE A 53 0.01 -0.19 20.10
CA PHE A 53 -1.08 -0.87 19.39
C PHE A 53 -0.99 -0.66 17.88
N GLY A 54 -0.52 0.52 17.44
CA GLY A 54 -0.24 0.81 16.03
C GLY A 54 0.78 -0.16 15.42
N ARG A 55 1.88 -0.45 16.14
CA ARG A 55 2.87 -1.46 15.72
C ARG A 55 2.24 -2.85 15.57
N PHE A 56 1.40 -3.25 16.52
CA PHE A 56 0.69 -4.52 16.45
C PHE A 56 -0.19 -4.63 15.20
N ILE A 57 -1.09 -3.67 14.95
CA ILE A 57 -1.99 -3.73 13.79
C ILE A 57 -1.24 -3.64 12.45
N ARG A 58 -0.11 -2.92 12.39
CA ARG A 58 0.76 -2.87 11.20
C ARG A 58 1.46 -4.20 10.94
N LYS A 59 1.98 -4.85 12.00
CA LYS A 59 2.66 -6.15 11.87
C LYS A 59 1.76 -7.20 11.20
N PHE A 60 0.48 -7.20 11.51
CA PHE A 60 -0.51 -8.13 10.95
C PHE A 60 -1.31 -7.54 9.79
N SER A 61 -0.95 -6.35 9.29
CA SER A 61 -1.64 -5.62 8.22
C SER A 61 -3.14 -5.35 8.51
N ILE A 62 -3.55 -5.38 9.78
CA ILE A 62 -4.94 -5.09 10.21
C ILE A 62 -5.30 -3.64 9.90
N ASP A 63 -4.32 -2.74 9.94
CA ASP A 63 -4.50 -1.33 9.60
C ASP A 63 -4.97 -1.13 8.16
N GLU A 64 -4.77 -2.09 7.28
CA GLU A 64 -5.18 -2.02 5.87
C GLU A 64 -6.60 -2.55 5.62
N PHE A 65 -7.29 -3.15 6.61
CA PHE A 65 -8.65 -3.69 6.44
C PHE A 65 -9.68 -2.67 5.94
N PRO A 66 -9.65 -1.38 6.34
CA PRO A 66 -10.59 -0.41 5.78
C PRO A 66 -10.48 -0.21 4.26
N GLN A 67 -9.39 -0.66 3.61
CA GLN A 67 -9.28 -0.64 2.15
C GLN A 67 -10.31 -1.55 1.46
N PHE A 68 -10.89 -2.54 2.14
CA PHE A 68 -12.02 -3.29 1.60
C PHE A 68 -13.23 -2.40 1.30
N ILE A 69 -13.40 -1.28 2.02
CA ILE A 69 -14.40 -0.26 1.69
C ILE A 69 -14.05 0.39 0.33
N ASN A 70 -12.77 0.67 0.07
CA ASN A 70 -12.35 1.19 -1.24
C ASN A 70 -12.60 0.17 -2.37
N VAL A 71 -12.48 -1.14 -2.09
CA VAL A 71 -12.84 -2.18 -3.07
C VAL A 71 -14.33 -2.15 -3.35
N LEU A 72 -15.18 -2.08 -2.34
CA LEU A 72 -16.64 -2.02 -2.48
C LEU A 72 -17.10 -0.74 -3.23
N LEU A 73 -16.41 0.38 -2.99
CA LEU A 73 -16.67 1.65 -3.68
C LEU A 73 -16.12 1.65 -5.13
N GLY A 74 -15.34 0.65 -5.51
CA GLY A 74 -14.79 0.51 -6.86
C GLY A 74 -13.49 1.29 -7.10
N ASP A 75 -12.91 1.93 -6.08
CA ASP A 75 -11.62 2.62 -6.17
C ASP A 75 -10.44 1.65 -6.30
N MET A 76 -10.55 0.47 -5.65
CA MET A 76 -9.51 -0.55 -5.57
C MET A 76 -10.03 -1.92 -6.02
N SER A 77 -9.09 -2.85 -6.25
CA SER A 77 -9.31 -4.29 -6.38
C SER A 77 -8.75 -5.01 -5.15
N LEU A 78 -9.10 -6.28 -4.96
CA LEU A 78 -8.44 -7.13 -3.96
C LEU A 78 -6.97 -7.30 -4.30
N VAL A 79 -6.68 -7.64 -5.56
CA VAL A 79 -5.33 -7.86 -6.09
C VAL A 79 -5.00 -6.79 -7.12
N GLY A 80 -3.78 -6.27 -7.07
CA GLY A 80 -3.27 -5.28 -8.01
C GLY A 80 -2.01 -4.58 -7.52
N PRO A 81 -1.43 -3.70 -8.33
CA PRO A 81 -0.32 -2.85 -7.95
C PRO A 81 -0.62 -2.01 -6.70
N ARG A 82 0.34 -1.87 -5.79
CA ARG A 82 0.15 -1.04 -4.58
C ARG A 82 0.03 0.45 -4.96
N PRO A 83 -0.99 1.19 -4.45
CA PRO A 83 -1.15 2.61 -4.77
C PRO A 83 -0.08 3.46 -4.08
N TYR A 84 0.60 4.33 -4.83
CA TYR A 84 1.55 5.30 -4.29
C TYR A 84 0.89 6.65 -3.98
N MET A 85 1.60 7.49 -3.21
CA MET A 85 1.21 8.89 -3.01
C MET A 85 1.26 9.62 -4.35
N ILE A 86 0.37 10.60 -4.54
CA ILE A 86 0.25 11.32 -5.82
C ILE A 86 1.57 11.99 -6.21
N GLU A 87 2.29 12.55 -5.23
CA GLU A 87 3.58 13.19 -5.44
C GLU A 87 4.63 12.19 -5.92
N HIS A 88 4.65 10.99 -5.32
CA HIS A 88 5.53 9.90 -5.75
C HIS A 88 5.16 9.40 -7.15
N ASP A 89 3.87 9.24 -7.45
CA ASP A 89 3.39 8.85 -8.79
C ASP A 89 3.84 9.85 -9.87
N LYS A 90 3.80 11.15 -9.56
CA LYS A 90 4.25 12.20 -10.49
C LYS A 90 5.75 12.16 -10.72
N LEU A 91 6.55 11.95 -9.68
CA LEU A 91 8.01 11.86 -9.78
C LEU A 91 8.41 10.62 -10.58
N LEU A 92 7.90 9.45 -10.18
CA LEU A 92 8.21 8.17 -10.81
C LEU A 92 7.72 8.08 -12.26
N GLY A 93 6.58 8.68 -12.56
CA GLY A 93 6.02 8.72 -13.91
C GLY A 93 6.79 9.61 -14.90
N LYS A 94 7.69 10.50 -14.41
CA LYS A 94 8.59 11.28 -15.27
C LYS A 94 9.80 10.46 -15.73
N ASP A 95 10.37 9.66 -14.83
CA ASP A 95 11.61 8.93 -15.07
C ASP A 95 11.38 7.59 -15.78
N PHE A 96 10.20 6.99 -15.63
CA PHE A 96 9.86 5.69 -16.21
C PHE A 96 8.55 5.73 -17.00
N ARG A 97 8.64 5.78 -18.34
CA ARG A 97 7.45 5.64 -19.19
C ARG A 97 6.68 4.35 -18.89
N ALA A 98 7.38 3.25 -18.60
CA ALA A 98 6.80 1.97 -18.21
C ALA A 98 6.04 2.04 -16.86
N TYR A 99 6.35 2.98 -15.99
CA TYR A 99 5.65 3.15 -14.70
C TYR A 99 4.13 3.29 -14.86
N ARG A 100 3.67 3.94 -15.93
CA ARG A 100 2.23 4.15 -16.22
C ARG A 100 1.46 2.86 -16.48
N VAL A 101 2.12 1.77 -16.86
CA VAL A 101 1.47 0.46 -17.06
C VAL A 101 0.75 -0.01 -15.80
N ARG A 102 1.28 0.29 -14.62
CA ARG A 102 0.64 0.00 -13.33
C ARG A 102 -0.74 0.64 -13.18
N GLN A 103 -0.96 1.76 -13.84
CA GLN A 103 -2.22 2.53 -13.76
C GLN A 103 -3.29 2.01 -14.74
N PHE A 104 -3.00 1.02 -15.57
CA PHE A 104 -4.00 0.42 -16.48
C PHE A 104 -5.03 -0.42 -15.73
N VAL A 105 -4.68 -0.89 -14.53
CA VAL A 105 -5.56 -1.66 -13.65
C VAL A 105 -5.87 -0.87 -12.37
N LYS A 106 -6.88 -1.30 -11.61
CA LYS A 106 -7.15 -0.75 -10.28
C LYS A 106 -6.01 -1.15 -9.32
N PRO A 107 -5.60 -0.26 -8.41
CA PRO A 107 -4.67 -0.62 -7.34
C PRO A 107 -5.26 -1.71 -6.44
N GLY A 108 -4.41 -2.58 -5.89
CA GLY A 108 -4.81 -3.67 -5.03
C GLY A 108 -4.62 -3.40 -3.53
N VAL A 109 -5.45 -4.06 -2.71
CA VAL A 109 -5.22 -4.19 -1.26
C VAL A 109 -3.95 -5.03 -1.04
N THR A 110 -3.82 -6.11 -1.80
CA THR A 110 -2.59 -6.90 -1.93
C THR A 110 -2.11 -6.94 -3.38
N GLY A 111 -0.92 -7.48 -3.60
CA GLY A 111 -0.34 -7.57 -4.95
C GLY A 111 0.97 -8.33 -4.98
N PRO A 112 1.52 -8.57 -6.20
CA PRO A 112 2.68 -9.42 -6.39
C PRO A 112 3.91 -8.93 -5.62
N ALA A 113 4.24 -7.65 -5.69
CA ALA A 113 5.38 -7.08 -4.96
C ALA A 113 5.21 -7.19 -3.44
N GLN A 114 3.97 -7.04 -2.92
CA GLN A 114 3.69 -7.20 -1.49
C GLN A 114 3.89 -8.65 -1.04
N CYS A 115 3.45 -9.63 -1.84
CA CYS A 115 3.65 -11.06 -1.56
C CYS A 115 5.11 -11.49 -1.65
N ALA A 116 5.91 -10.82 -2.46
CA ALA A 116 7.36 -11.05 -2.55
C ALA A 116 8.16 -10.42 -1.40
N GLY A 117 7.49 -9.84 -0.40
CA GLY A 117 8.15 -9.19 0.74
C GLY A 117 8.69 -7.80 0.43
N LEU A 118 8.43 -7.26 -0.75
CA LEU A 118 8.84 -5.91 -1.15
C LEU A 118 7.86 -4.86 -0.62
N ARG A 119 7.52 -4.95 0.67
CA ARG A 119 6.66 -3.98 1.39
C ARG A 119 7.52 -2.86 1.98
N GLY A 120 6.85 -1.79 2.44
CA GLY A 120 7.49 -0.75 3.22
C GLY A 120 8.11 0.37 2.40
N GLU A 121 9.08 1.03 2.99
CA GLU A 121 9.75 2.20 2.42
C GLU A 121 10.53 1.83 1.15
N VAL A 122 10.51 2.73 0.16
CA VAL A 122 11.41 2.64 -1.01
C VAL A 122 12.72 3.31 -0.64
N VAL A 123 13.69 2.49 -0.24
CA VAL A 123 15.01 2.98 0.21
C VAL A 123 16.06 3.04 -0.90
N SER A 124 15.77 2.43 -2.06
CA SER A 124 16.70 2.43 -3.20
C SER A 124 15.98 2.38 -4.54
N PRO A 125 16.61 2.89 -5.62
CA PRO A 125 16.10 2.74 -6.98
C PRO A 125 15.90 1.28 -7.40
N ASP A 126 16.80 0.38 -7.00
CA ASP A 126 16.73 -1.04 -7.34
C ASP A 126 15.48 -1.71 -6.73
N LEU A 127 15.14 -1.37 -5.48
CA LEU A 127 13.92 -1.87 -4.84
C LEU A 127 12.67 -1.38 -5.55
N LEU A 128 12.68 -0.13 -6.00
CA LEU A 128 11.58 0.42 -6.79
C LEU A 128 11.46 -0.29 -8.14
N HIS A 129 12.59 -0.53 -8.80
CA HIS A 129 12.63 -1.26 -10.07
C HIS A 129 12.07 -2.67 -9.92
N ALA A 130 12.53 -3.42 -8.91
CA ALA A 130 12.02 -4.76 -8.62
C ALA A 130 10.51 -4.79 -8.36
N ARG A 131 9.96 -3.80 -7.62
CA ARG A 131 8.51 -3.67 -7.43
C ARG A 131 7.77 -3.43 -8.74
N ASN A 132 8.27 -2.51 -9.56
CA ASN A 132 7.65 -2.16 -10.82
C ASN A 132 7.66 -3.33 -11.80
N GLU A 133 8.75 -4.08 -11.89
CA GLU A 133 8.86 -5.29 -12.71
C GLU A 133 7.79 -6.33 -12.34
N MET A 134 7.60 -6.57 -11.05
CA MET A 134 6.54 -7.48 -10.57
C MET A 134 5.15 -6.99 -10.93
N ASP A 135 4.90 -5.68 -10.77
CA ASP A 135 3.61 -5.09 -11.11
C ASP A 135 3.37 -5.13 -12.64
N PHE A 136 4.42 -4.93 -13.47
CA PHE A 136 4.32 -5.05 -14.93
C PHE A 136 4.03 -6.48 -15.35
N HIS A 137 4.75 -7.45 -14.77
CA HIS A 137 4.50 -8.86 -15.03
C HIS A 137 3.05 -9.24 -14.69
N TYR A 138 2.55 -8.76 -13.55
CA TYR A 138 1.17 -9.00 -13.15
C TYR A 138 0.16 -8.41 -14.15
N VAL A 139 0.34 -7.14 -14.55
CA VAL A 139 -0.56 -6.48 -15.49
C VAL A 139 -0.55 -7.17 -16.86
N GLY A 140 0.63 -7.62 -17.32
CA GLY A 140 0.79 -8.30 -18.61
C GLY A 140 0.28 -9.74 -18.64
N ASN A 141 0.28 -10.44 -17.49
CA ASN A 141 -0.05 -11.86 -17.40
C ASN A 141 -1.25 -12.10 -16.44
N TRP A 142 -2.10 -11.12 -16.26
CA TRP A 142 -3.23 -11.24 -15.35
C TRP A 142 -4.09 -12.46 -15.65
N SER A 143 -4.42 -13.19 -14.60
CA SER A 143 -5.40 -14.27 -14.64
C SER A 143 -6.05 -14.43 -13.26
N LEU A 144 -7.25 -15.00 -13.22
CA LEU A 144 -7.95 -15.29 -11.97
C LEU A 144 -7.13 -16.24 -11.07
N LEU A 145 -6.42 -17.20 -11.67
CA LEU A 145 -5.55 -18.13 -10.93
C LEU A 145 -4.39 -17.39 -10.25
N LEU A 146 -3.79 -16.43 -10.93
CA LEU A 146 -2.74 -15.57 -10.35
C LEU A 146 -3.28 -14.73 -9.19
N ASP A 147 -4.49 -14.19 -9.31
CA ASP A 147 -5.14 -13.47 -8.22
C ASP A 147 -5.39 -14.39 -7.02
N MET A 148 -5.89 -15.60 -7.23
CA MET A 148 -6.12 -16.58 -6.16
C MET A 148 -4.81 -16.96 -5.45
N GLU A 149 -3.72 -17.16 -6.20
CA GLU A 149 -2.39 -17.42 -5.65
C GLU A 149 -1.90 -16.28 -4.75
N ILE A 150 -2.03 -15.03 -5.23
CA ILE A 150 -1.63 -13.84 -4.48
C ILE A 150 -2.47 -13.68 -3.21
N VAL A 151 -3.78 -13.90 -3.28
CA VAL A 151 -4.67 -13.84 -2.11
C VAL A 151 -4.28 -14.90 -1.07
N LEU A 152 -4.02 -16.13 -1.50
CA LEU A 152 -3.61 -17.21 -0.62
C LEU A 152 -2.27 -16.90 0.06
N LYS A 153 -1.26 -16.46 -0.69
CA LYS A 153 0.03 -16.02 -0.13
C LYS A 153 -0.15 -14.89 0.88
N THR A 154 -1.02 -13.92 0.58
CA THR A 154 -1.32 -12.81 1.50
C THR A 154 -1.96 -13.32 2.79
N ALA A 155 -2.94 -14.23 2.71
CA ALA A 155 -3.59 -14.80 3.88
C ALA A 155 -2.58 -15.51 4.80
N ILE A 156 -1.66 -16.28 4.24
CA ILE A 156 -0.56 -16.91 4.99
C ILE A 156 0.32 -15.86 5.66
N GLN A 157 0.68 -14.78 4.96
CA GLN A 157 1.54 -13.72 5.50
C GLN A 157 0.86 -12.87 6.58
N VAL A 158 -0.46 -12.78 6.59
CA VAL A 158 -1.21 -12.13 7.69
C VAL A 158 -1.13 -12.97 8.96
N ILE A 159 -1.18 -14.31 8.83
CA ILE A 159 -1.09 -15.24 9.97
C ILE A 159 0.36 -15.38 10.43
N ILE A 160 1.28 -15.52 9.50
CA ILE A 160 2.74 -15.70 9.74
C ILE A 160 3.47 -14.51 9.08
N PRO A 161 3.56 -13.36 9.77
CA PRO A 161 4.17 -12.17 9.19
C PRO A 161 5.64 -12.42 8.83
N PRO A 162 6.08 -12.04 7.62
CA PRO A 162 7.48 -12.13 7.24
C PRO A 162 8.32 -11.17 8.08
N GLN A 163 9.62 -11.45 8.23
CA GLN A 163 10.55 -10.59 9.00
C GLN A 163 10.66 -9.17 8.42
N SER A 164 10.29 -8.96 7.16
CA SER A 164 10.19 -7.66 6.50
C SER A 164 8.92 -6.87 6.86
N ALA A 165 7.95 -7.49 7.57
CA ALA A 165 6.79 -6.77 8.11
C ALA A 165 7.27 -5.87 9.26
N TYR A 166 6.83 -4.61 9.25
CA TYR A 166 7.24 -3.56 10.22
C TYR A 166 7.03 -3.92 11.68
#